data_dd81e211fe5eb5991872e3a9afbd70e8
#
_entry.id   dd81e211fe5eb5991872e3a9afbd70e8
#
_cell.length_a   1.000
_cell.length_b   1.000
_cell.length_c   1.000
_cell.angle_alpha   90.00
_cell.angle_beta   90.00
_cell.angle_gamma   90.00
#
_symmetry.space_group_name_H-M   'P 1'
#
loop_
_entity.id
_entity.type
_entity.pdbx_description
1 polymer ?
#
loop_
_entity_poly.entity_id
_entity_poly.type
_entity_poly.pdbx_seq_one_letter_code
_entity_poly.pdbx_strand_id
1 'polypeptide(L)'
;MKIKIINLVLLAGIAGFFYSCKVTDTYQDPQIEKSRQDNLFRQKTSNDSISTANVAWNQIFTDAKLQNIINKTIQNNLDLKVAVARIQEASAVFKQSKLQNLPSLDGVASITETKNSAAAQGGNFVMPDLLVYRLGISTGWEVDIWGRIKSLKKSAYAGFLQTDAAKRAVLTQLVAQAANLYYQLISLDKQLEITKQTVELRKKDVETVEALMDAAYLTG
;
A
#
# COMPACT_ATOMS: atom_id res chain seq x y z
N MET A 1 28.33 11.97 -59.18
CA MET A 1 27.28 11.00 -58.85
C MET A 1 27.65 10.12 -57.67
N LYS A 2 28.89 9.61 -57.54
CA LYS A 2 29.34 8.74 -56.45
C LYS A 2 29.22 9.35 -55.03
N ILE A 3 29.53 10.66 -54.86
CA ILE A 3 29.48 11.35 -53.55
C ILE A 3 28.02 11.46 -53.03
N LYS A 4 27.04 11.68 -53.90
CA LYS A 4 25.63 11.74 -53.49
C LYS A 4 25.09 10.40 -53.02
N ILE A 5 25.58 9.29 -53.61
CA ILE A 5 25.20 7.93 -53.20
C ILE A 5 25.80 7.58 -51.83
N ILE A 6 27.06 7.95 -51.58
CA ILE A 6 27.74 7.71 -50.30
C ILE A 6 27.01 8.48 -49.17
N ASN A 7 26.66 9.76 -49.41
CA ASN A 7 25.92 10.53 -48.41
C ASN A 7 24.51 9.96 -48.14
N LEU A 8 23.84 9.43 -49.16
CA LEU A 8 22.52 8.80 -49.01
C LEU A 8 22.61 7.50 -48.18
N VAL A 9 23.63 6.68 -48.42
CA VAL A 9 23.88 5.45 -47.67
C VAL A 9 24.25 5.75 -46.20
N LEU A 10 25.05 6.80 -45.98
CA LEU A 10 25.43 7.24 -44.62
C LEU A 10 24.19 7.77 -43.85
N LEU A 11 23.33 8.54 -44.54
CA LEU A 11 22.10 9.05 -43.94
C LEU A 11 21.10 7.93 -43.62
N ALA A 12 20.97 6.93 -44.51
CA ALA A 12 20.14 5.75 -44.29
C ALA A 12 20.67 4.86 -43.13
N GLY A 13 22.01 4.72 -43.00
CA GLY A 13 22.65 4.03 -41.88
C GLY A 13 22.39 4.70 -40.55
N ILE A 14 22.51 6.03 -40.47
CA ILE A 14 22.19 6.81 -39.26
C ILE A 14 20.71 6.70 -38.93
N ALA A 15 19.80 6.78 -39.90
CA ALA A 15 18.36 6.62 -39.67
C ALA A 15 18.00 5.22 -39.15
N GLY A 16 18.73 4.16 -39.56
CA GLY A 16 18.53 2.79 -39.06
C GLY A 16 18.88 2.62 -37.58
N PHE A 17 19.83 3.38 -37.03
CA PHE A 17 20.17 3.35 -35.62
C PHE A 17 19.06 3.90 -34.70
N PHE A 18 18.19 4.78 -35.19
CA PHE A 18 17.09 5.35 -34.40
C PHE A 18 15.89 4.40 -34.23
N TYR A 19 15.78 3.34 -35.03
CA TYR A 19 14.68 2.37 -34.93
C TYR A 19 14.93 1.25 -33.92
N SER A 20 16.14 1.12 -33.37
CA SER A 20 16.55 -0.06 -32.60
C SER A 20 16.35 0.01 -31.09
N CYS A 21 15.74 1.06 -30.53
CA CYS A 21 15.75 1.27 -29.07
C CYS A 21 14.35 1.33 -28.44
N LYS A 22 13.47 0.40 -28.75
CA LYS A 22 12.30 0.16 -27.88
C LYS A 22 12.68 -0.91 -26.83
N VAL A 23 13.19 -0.46 -25.68
CA VAL A 23 13.75 -1.36 -24.64
C VAL A 23 12.67 -2.05 -23.83
N THR A 24 11.43 -1.56 -23.82
CA THR A 24 10.34 -2.15 -23.04
C THR A 24 9.02 -2.13 -23.79
N ASP A 25 8.30 -3.24 -23.75
CA ASP A 25 6.90 -3.28 -24.16
C ASP A 25 6.04 -2.52 -23.14
N THR A 26 4.99 -1.88 -23.63
CA THR A 26 4.01 -1.24 -22.75
C THR A 26 3.31 -2.33 -21.95
N TYR A 27 3.37 -2.24 -20.61
CA TYR A 27 2.62 -3.15 -19.74
C TYR A 27 1.14 -3.14 -20.14
N GLN A 28 0.64 -4.31 -20.47
CA GLN A 28 -0.79 -4.57 -20.67
C GLN A 28 -1.27 -5.37 -19.47
N ASP A 29 -2.33 -4.89 -18.84
CA ASP A 29 -2.97 -5.60 -17.75
C ASP A 29 -3.42 -6.98 -18.25
N PRO A 30 -2.98 -8.09 -17.62
CA PRO A 30 -3.42 -9.41 -18.02
C PRO A 30 -4.95 -9.45 -17.89
N GLN A 31 -5.63 -9.49 -19.03
CA GLN A 31 -7.08 -9.69 -19.08
C GLN A 31 -7.35 -11.08 -18.52
N ILE A 32 -7.75 -11.13 -17.26
CA ILE A 32 -8.30 -12.37 -16.69
C ILE A 32 -9.56 -12.64 -17.50
N GLU A 33 -9.51 -13.70 -18.31
CA GLU A 33 -10.64 -14.09 -19.17
C GLU A 33 -11.93 -14.11 -18.35
N LYS A 34 -12.93 -13.34 -18.79
CA LYS A 34 -14.27 -13.31 -18.15
C LYS A 34 -14.85 -14.70 -17.97
N SER A 35 -14.50 -15.63 -18.86
CA SER A 35 -14.91 -17.06 -18.78
C SER A 35 -14.42 -17.77 -17.51
N ARG A 36 -13.31 -17.33 -16.91
CA ARG A 36 -12.85 -17.86 -15.62
C ARG A 36 -13.68 -17.35 -14.45
N GLN A 37 -14.21 -16.14 -14.53
CA GLN A 37 -15.06 -15.58 -13.46
C GLN A 37 -16.42 -16.26 -13.40
N ASP A 38 -16.99 -16.63 -14.53
CA ASP A 38 -18.31 -17.27 -14.60
C ASP A 38 -18.34 -18.70 -14.02
N ASN A 39 -17.18 -19.37 -13.93
CA ASN A 39 -17.04 -20.73 -13.41
C ASN A 39 -16.57 -20.80 -11.95
N LEU A 40 -16.23 -19.68 -11.31
CA LEU A 40 -15.77 -19.63 -9.91
C LEU A 40 -16.91 -19.77 -8.90
N PHE A 41 -18.15 -19.51 -9.31
CA PHE A 41 -19.31 -19.55 -8.44
C PHE A 41 -20.20 -20.76 -8.75
N ARG A 42 -20.58 -21.53 -7.74
CA ARG A 42 -21.48 -22.71 -7.86
C ARG A 42 -22.87 -22.37 -8.39
N GLN A 43 -23.31 -21.14 -8.21
CA GLN A 43 -24.59 -20.66 -8.73
C GLN A 43 -24.32 -19.63 -9.84
N LYS A 44 -24.97 -19.84 -11.00
CA LYS A 44 -25.06 -18.78 -12.00
C LYS A 44 -25.72 -17.59 -11.34
N THR A 45 -24.96 -16.50 -11.18
CA THR A 45 -25.46 -15.24 -10.65
C THR A 45 -26.66 -14.81 -11.50
N SER A 46 -27.78 -14.53 -10.83
CA SER A 46 -28.87 -13.76 -11.44
C SER A 46 -28.28 -12.52 -12.11
N ASN A 47 -28.91 -12.03 -13.17
CA ASN A 47 -28.49 -10.86 -13.96
C ASN A 47 -28.36 -9.55 -13.15
N ASP A 48 -28.23 -9.64 -11.83
CA ASP A 48 -28.01 -8.52 -10.92
C ASP A 48 -26.53 -8.17 -10.97
N SER A 49 -26.22 -7.16 -11.79
CA SER A 49 -24.86 -6.68 -12.06
C SER A 49 -24.28 -5.83 -10.91
N ILE A 50 -24.94 -5.76 -9.75
CA ILE A 50 -24.47 -5.02 -8.60
C ILE A 50 -23.51 -5.89 -7.80
N SER A 51 -22.21 -5.65 -7.96
CA SER A 51 -21.19 -6.29 -7.12
C SER A 51 -21.35 -5.81 -5.67
N THR A 52 -21.44 -6.73 -4.72
CA THR A 52 -21.44 -6.42 -3.28
C THR A 52 -20.19 -5.62 -2.83
N ALA A 53 -19.12 -5.69 -3.61
CA ALA A 53 -17.92 -4.90 -3.39
C ALA A 53 -18.13 -3.38 -3.54
N ASN A 54 -19.19 -2.97 -4.25
CA ASN A 54 -19.54 -1.56 -4.45
C ASN A 54 -20.59 -1.06 -3.46
N VAL A 55 -21.15 -1.95 -2.62
CA VAL A 55 -22.15 -1.59 -1.62
C VAL A 55 -21.46 -0.99 -0.40
N ALA A 56 -21.92 0.18 0.05
CA ALA A 56 -21.35 0.80 1.24
C ALA A 56 -21.64 -0.04 2.49
N TRP A 57 -20.69 -0.17 3.39
CA TRP A 57 -20.80 -1.02 4.58
C TRP A 57 -22.03 -0.67 5.46
N ASN A 58 -22.43 0.59 5.53
CA ASN A 58 -23.62 1.04 6.27
C ASN A 58 -24.94 0.59 5.65
N GLN A 59 -24.94 0.16 4.39
CA GLN A 59 -26.09 -0.47 3.75
C GLN A 59 -26.12 -1.98 4.00
N ILE A 60 -24.95 -2.59 4.27
CA ILE A 60 -24.84 -4.01 4.61
C ILE A 60 -25.21 -4.23 6.08
N PHE A 61 -24.68 -3.41 6.98
CA PHE A 61 -24.92 -3.49 8.41
C PHE A 61 -25.93 -2.43 8.84
N THR A 62 -27.17 -2.83 9.06
CA THR A 62 -28.32 -1.92 9.39
C THR A 62 -28.48 -1.66 10.88
N ASP A 63 -27.80 -2.42 11.76
CA ASP A 63 -27.86 -2.21 13.22
C ASP A 63 -27.18 -0.90 13.62
N ALA A 64 -27.94 0.01 14.20
CA ALA A 64 -27.45 1.34 14.61
C ALA A 64 -26.32 1.28 15.66
N LYS A 65 -26.34 0.28 16.57
CA LYS A 65 -25.29 0.10 17.56
C LYS A 65 -23.99 -0.33 16.91
N LEU A 66 -24.09 -1.31 15.97
CA LEU A 66 -22.95 -1.77 15.20
C LEU A 66 -22.37 -0.64 14.34
N GLN A 67 -23.21 0.14 13.65
CA GLN A 67 -22.76 1.28 12.87
C GLN A 67 -21.99 2.31 13.72
N ASN A 68 -22.46 2.59 14.93
CA ASN A 68 -21.76 3.50 15.85
C ASN A 68 -20.38 2.94 16.28
N ILE A 69 -20.31 1.63 16.57
CA ILE A 69 -19.04 0.97 16.90
C ILE A 69 -18.08 1.04 15.70
N ILE A 70 -18.52 0.70 14.50
CA ILE A 70 -17.71 0.77 13.28
C ILE A 70 -17.19 2.19 13.07
N ASN A 71 -18.06 3.22 13.18
CA ASN A 71 -17.65 4.61 13.02
C ASN A 71 -16.59 5.03 14.04
N LYS A 72 -16.77 4.68 15.31
CA LYS A 72 -15.75 4.95 16.35
C LYS A 72 -14.45 4.23 16.09
N THR A 73 -14.53 2.98 15.60
CA THR A 73 -13.35 2.19 15.23
C THR A 73 -12.58 2.85 14.10
N ILE A 74 -13.26 3.26 13.03
CA ILE A 74 -12.65 3.95 11.88
C ILE A 74 -11.97 5.26 12.31
N GLN A 75 -12.63 6.05 13.16
CA GLN A 75 -12.10 7.36 13.60
C GLN A 75 -10.85 7.23 14.48
N ASN A 76 -10.76 6.17 15.30
CA ASN A 76 -9.71 6.04 16.30
C ASN A 76 -8.62 5.02 15.94
N ASN A 77 -8.81 4.23 14.88
CA ASN A 77 -7.87 3.18 14.51
C ASN A 77 -6.52 3.78 14.04
N LEU A 78 -5.43 3.29 14.64
CA LEU A 78 -4.08 3.76 14.33
C LEU A 78 -3.57 3.24 12.99
N ASP A 79 -3.91 2.00 12.60
CA ASP A 79 -3.48 1.42 11.32
C ASP A 79 -4.07 2.20 10.14
N LEU A 80 -5.32 2.68 10.28
CA LEU A 80 -5.92 3.54 9.27
C LEU A 80 -5.21 4.90 9.19
N LYS A 81 -4.79 5.47 10.31
CA LYS A 81 -3.96 6.70 10.32
C LYS A 81 -2.62 6.49 9.65
N VAL A 82 -1.96 5.35 9.92
CA VAL A 82 -0.73 4.94 9.23
C VAL A 82 -0.95 4.77 7.73
N ALA A 83 -2.06 4.13 7.31
CA ALA A 83 -2.39 4.00 5.89
C ALA A 83 -2.56 5.36 5.21
N VAL A 84 -3.20 6.34 5.87
CA VAL A 84 -3.33 7.72 5.36
C VAL A 84 -1.96 8.40 5.24
N ALA A 85 -1.08 8.24 6.24
CA ALA A 85 0.27 8.80 6.19
C ALA A 85 1.09 8.21 5.02
N ARG A 86 0.97 6.91 4.75
CA ARG A 86 1.60 6.25 3.59
C ARG A 86 1.10 6.78 2.26
N ILE A 87 -0.18 7.15 2.16
CA ILE A 87 -0.71 7.80 0.95
C ILE A 87 -0.06 9.18 0.76
N GLN A 88 0.10 9.95 1.85
CA GLN A 88 0.77 11.26 1.79
C GLN A 88 2.24 11.12 1.36
N GLU A 89 2.96 10.13 1.90
CA GLU A 89 4.32 9.78 1.50
C GLU A 89 4.39 9.44 0.00
N ALA A 90 3.58 8.49 -0.46
CA ALA A 90 3.54 8.10 -1.88
C ALA A 90 3.15 9.27 -2.79
N SER A 91 2.24 10.15 -2.35
CA SER A 91 1.89 11.38 -3.06
C SER A 91 3.08 12.35 -3.17
N ALA A 92 3.88 12.47 -2.10
CA ALA A 92 5.09 13.29 -2.11
C ALA A 92 6.15 12.73 -3.08
N VAL A 93 6.38 11.41 -3.06
CA VAL A 93 7.26 10.71 -4.00
C VAL A 93 6.80 10.91 -5.45
N PHE A 94 5.50 10.81 -5.71
CA PHE A 94 4.95 11.08 -7.04
C PHE A 94 5.15 12.55 -7.45
N LYS A 95 4.94 13.51 -6.54
CA LYS A 95 5.23 14.93 -6.81
C LYS A 95 6.71 15.15 -7.11
N GLN A 96 7.61 14.56 -6.33
CA GLN A 96 9.05 14.62 -6.55
C GLN A 96 9.42 14.05 -7.93
N SER A 97 8.83 12.92 -8.34
CA SER A 97 9.10 12.33 -9.66
C SER A 97 8.71 13.23 -10.84
N LYS A 98 7.73 14.14 -10.65
CA LYS A 98 7.37 15.14 -11.65
C LYS A 98 8.44 16.23 -11.80
N LEU A 99 9.11 16.57 -10.68
CA LEU A 99 10.14 17.63 -10.66
C LEU A 99 11.45 17.16 -11.29
N GLN A 100 11.69 15.85 -11.41
CA GLN A 100 12.90 15.32 -12.06
C GLN A 100 13.05 15.71 -13.54
N ASN A 101 11.97 16.16 -14.17
CA ASN A 101 12.01 16.71 -15.53
C ASN A 101 12.52 18.16 -15.59
N LEU A 102 12.69 18.81 -14.45
CA LEU A 102 13.16 20.20 -14.38
C LEU A 102 14.68 20.23 -14.13
N PRO A 103 15.38 21.28 -14.56
CA PRO A 103 16.76 21.49 -14.18
C PRO A 103 16.92 21.56 -12.65
N SER A 104 17.95 20.89 -12.11
CA SER A 104 18.37 21.09 -10.73
C SER A 104 19.19 22.37 -10.59
N LEU A 105 19.12 23.00 -9.42
CA LEU A 105 19.96 24.11 -9.01
C LEU A 105 20.55 23.77 -7.65
N ASP A 106 21.87 23.60 -7.62
CA ASP A 106 22.60 23.20 -6.44
C ASP A 106 23.56 24.31 -6.00
N GLY A 107 23.48 24.70 -4.74
CA GLY A 107 24.44 25.63 -4.10
C GLY A 107 25.45 24.85 -3.28
N VAL A 108 26.73 25.12 -3.46
CA VAL A 108 27.84 24.51 -2.71
C VAL A 108 28.61 25.58 -1.97
N ALA A 109 28.72 25.41 -0.66
CA ALA A 109 29.64 26.17 0.17
C ALA A 109 30.48 25.20 0.98
N SER A 110 31.80 25.24 0.84
CA SER A 110 32.70 24.36 1.60
C SER A 110 33.96 25.10 2.03
N ILE A 111 34.45 24.73 3.20
CA ILE A 111 35.75 25.13 3.71
C ILE A 111 36.53 23.85 3.94
N THR A 112 37.67 23.74 3.27
CA THR A 112 38.55 22.55 3.38
C THR A 112 39.91 22.97 3.86
N GLU A 113 40.32 22.46 5.01
CA GLU A 113 41.69 22.58 5.51
C GLU A 113 42.45 21.33 5.16
N THR A 114 43.54 21.46 4.42
CA THR A 114 44.43 20.36 4.08
C THR A 114 45.75 20.54 4.86
N LYS A 115 46.01 19.61 5.78
CA LYS A 115 47.29 19.52 6.52
C LYS A 115 48.18 18.49 5.86
N ASN A 116 49.31 18.93 5.38
CA ASN A 116 50.30 18.07 4.73
C ASN A 116 51.24 17.50 5.77
N SER A 117 51.39 16.16 5.80
CA SER A 117 52.36 15.50 6.69
C SER A 117 53.80 15.64 6.13
N ALA A 118 54.70 16.14 6.95
CA ALA A 118 56.13 16.24 6.62
C ALA A 118 56.75 14.86 6.26
N ALA A 119 56.28 13.79 6.89
CA ALA A 119 56.72 12.43 6.61
C ALA A 119 56.28 11.92 5.21
N ALA A 120 55.14 12.36 4.73
CA ALA A 120 54.66 11.99 3.39
C ALA A 120 55.39 12.70 2.25
N GLN A 121 56.13 13.77 2.56
CA GLN A 121 56.84 14.62 1.59
C GLN A 121 58.37 14.39 1.56
N GLY A 122 58.86 13.29 2.17
CA GLY A 122 60.28 12.97 2.16
C GLY A 122 61.19 13.90 2.98
N GLY A 123 60.61 14.70 3.88
CA GLY A 123 61.36 15.42 4.94
C GLY A 123 62.03 16.77 4.58
N ASN A 124 62.19 17.12 3.30
CA ASN A 124 62.95 18.28 2.88
C ASN A 124 62.12 19.49 2.43
N PHE A 125 60.82 19.32 2.31
CA PHE A 125 59.93 20.43 1.90
C PHE A 125 58.59 20.30 2.67
N VAL A 126 58.29 21.27 3.54
CA VAL A 126 57.02 21.32 4.23
C VAL A 126 56.10 22.30 3.44
N MET A 127 55.12 21.74 2.73
CA MET A 127 54.08 22.61 2.17
C MET A 127 53.23 23.20 3.31
N PRO A 128 52.94 24.49 3.28
CA PRO A 128 52.07 25.10 4.27
C PRO A 128 50.65 24.48 4.25
N ASP A 129 49.99 24.49 5.39
CA ASP A 129 48.58 24.14 5.49
C ASP A 129 47.77 25.02 4.54
N LEU A 130 46.92 24.36 3.75
CA LEU A 130 46.11 25.05 2.75
C LEU A 130 44.64 25.10 3.21
N LEU A 131 44.13 26.32 3.34
CA LEU A 131 42.73 26.56 3.63
C LEU A 131 42.02 27.03 2.34
N VAL A 132 41.11 26.21 1.86
CA VAL A 132 40.38 26.46 0.60
C VAL A 132 38.93 26.79 0.92
N TYR A 133 38.48 27.96 0.54
CA TYR A 133 37.07 28.36 0.54
C TYR A 133 36.51 28.11 -0.85
N ARG A 134 35.39 27.36 -0.93
CA ARG A 134 34.69 27.13 -2.19
C ARG A 134 33.25 27.57 -2.02
N LEU A 135 32.82 28.48 -2.88
CA LEU A 135 31.44 28.90 -3.03
C LEU A 135 31.07 28.75 -4.51
N GLY A 136 29.94 28.09 -4.79
CA GLY A 136 29.54 27.85 -6.17
C GLY A 136 28.06 27.55 -6.30
N ILE A 137 27.55 27.78 -7.49
CA ILE A 137 26.23 27.39 -7.93
C ILE A 137 26.42 26.51 -9.16
N SER A 138 25.77 25.34 -9.18
CA SER A 138 25.74 24.46 -10.33
C SER A 138 24.31 24.17 -10.74
N THR A 139 24.09 23.98 -12.02
CA THR A 139 22.80 23.53 -12.56
C THR A 139 23.03 22.30 -13.41
N GLY A 140 22.14 21.31 -13.26
CA GLY A 140 22.13 20.09 -14.05
C GLY A 140 20.75 19.85 -14.64
N TRP A 141 20.70 19.39 -15.87
CA TRP A 141 19.46 18.99 -16.51
C TRP A 141 19.68 17.74 -17.35
N GLU A 142 18.84 16.73 -17.10
CA GLU A 142 18.82 15.49 -17.87
C GLU A 142 17.65 15.53 -18.87
N VAL A 143 17.98 15.55 -20.15
CA VAL A 143 16.97 15.44 -21.21
C VAL A 143 16.55 13.97 -21.33
N ASP A 144 15.27 13.70 -21.12
CA ASP A 144 14.72 12.32 -21.08
C ASP A 144 14.49 11.73 -22.48
N ILE A 145 15.57 11.55 -23.25
CA ILE A 145 15.52 11.03 -24.61
C ILE A 145 15.00 9.60 -24.65
N TRP A 146 15.39 8.78 -23.67
CA TRP A 146 15.07 7.35 -23.59
C TRP A 146 13.83 7.04 -22.75
N GLY A 147 13.17 8.04 -22.16
CA GLY A 147 11.95 7.88 -21.37
C GLY A 147 12.19 7.30 -19.96
N ARG A 148 13.42 7.39 -19.42
CA ARG A 148 13.75 6.94 -18.07
C ARG A 148 12.95 7.69 -17.01
N ILE A 149 12.96 9.02 -17.06
CA ILE A 149 12.24 9.88 -16.11
C ILE A 149 10.73 9.71 -16.25
N LYS A 150 10.25 9.60 -17.51
CA LYS A 150 8.84 9.31 -17.79
C LYS A 150 8.40 7.97 -17.20
N SER A 151 9.23 6.94 -17.26
CA SER A 151 8.96 5.62 -16.68
C SER A 151 8.97 5.64 -15.16
N LEU A 152 9.93 6.35 -14.54
CA LEU A 152 9.97 6.55 -13.09
C LEU A 152 8.72 7.28 -12.58
N LYS A 153 8.26 8.31 -13.27
CA LYS A 153 7.01 9.01 -12.95
C LYS A 153 5.79 8.08 -13.03
N LYS A 154 5.71 7.22 -14.05
CA LYS A 154 4.63 6.22 -14.16
C LYS A 154 4.68 5.21 -13.01
N SER A 155 5.88 4.74 -12.65
CA SER A 155 6.09 3.84 -11.52
C SER A 155 5.67 4.48 -10.20
N ALA A 156 6.08 5.73 -9.93
CA ALA A 156 5.68 6.47 -8.75
C ALA A 156 4.16 6.71 -8.68
N TYR A 157 3.52 6.95 -9.82
CA TYR A 157 2.05 7.07 -9.89
C TYR A 157 1.35 5.74 -9.59
N ALA A 158 1.84 4.63 -10.14
CA ALA A 158 1.31 3.30 -9.81
C ALA A 158 1.47 2.97 -8.33
N GLY A 159 2.62 3.30 -7.72
CA GLY A 159 2.84 3.19 -6.28
C GLY A 159 1.85 4.03 -5.45
N PHE A 160 1.54 5.24 -5.89
CA PHE A 160 0.52 6.06 -5.23
C PHE A 160 -0.88 5.39 -5.31
N LEU A 161 -1.29 4.86 -6.47
CA LEU A 161 -2.56 4.15 -6.61
C LEU A 161 -2.60 2.88 -5.77
N GLN A 162 -1.48 2.17 -5.65
CA GLN A 162 -1.34 0.99 -4.79
C GLN A 162 -1.60 1.33 -3.32
N THR A 163 -1.09 2.46 -2.81
CA THR A 163 -1.32 2.87 -1.41
C THR A 163 -2.76 3.26 -1.15
N ASP A 164 -3.45 3.88 -2.12
CA ASP A 164 -4.89 4.17 -2.01
C ASP A 164 -5.72 2.88 -1.96
N ALA A 165 -5.40 1.90 -2.80
CA ALA A 165 -6.04 0.58 -2.75
C ALA A 165 -5.77 -0.15 -1.43
N ALA A 166 -4.55 -0.08 -0.90
CA ALA A 166 -4.18 -0.65 0.40
C ALA A 166 -4.99 -0.02 1.55
N LYS A 167 -5.20 1.30 1.55
CA LYS A 167 -6.08 1.96 2.54
C LYS A 167 -7.49 1.40 2.51
N ARG A 168 -8.06 1.20 1.31
CA ARG A 168 -9.41 0.63 1.18
C ARG A 168 -9.47 -0.81 1.71
N ALA A 169 -8.42 -1.61 1.49
CA ALA A 169 -8.33 -2.96 2.05
C ALA A 169 -8.28 -2.93 3.58
N VAL A 170 -7.47 -2.06 4.19
CA VAL A 170 -7.41 -1.86 5.64
C VAL A 170 -8.79 -1.46 6.18
N LEU A 171 -9.47 -0.51 5.53
CA LEU A 171 -10.82 -0.09 5.94
C LEU A 171 -11.82 -1.25 5.89
N THR A 172 -11.83 -2.04 4.82
CA THR A 172 -12.72 -3.19 4.68
C THR A 172 -12.45 -4.24 5.76
N GLN A 173 -11.19 -4.54 6.02
CA GLN A 173 -10.79 -5.48 7.05
C GLN A 173 -11.22 -5.00 8.45
N LEU A 174 -11.06 -3.71 8.74
CA LEU A 174 -11.43 -3.12 10.01
C LEU A 174 -12.93 -3.20 10.26
N VAL A 175 -13.73 -2.89 9.24
CA VAL A 175 -15.20 -3.01 9.29
C VAL A 175 -15.62 -4.46 9.53
N ALA A 176 -15.02 -5.41 8.81
CA ALA A 176 -15.32 -6.83 8.98
C ALA A 176 -14.94 -7.35 10.37
N GLN A 177 -13.79 -6.95 10.89
CA GLN A 177 -13.36 -7.32 12.25
C GLN A 177 -14.30 -6.76 13.32
N ALA A 178 -14.68 -5.48 13.23
CA ALA A 178 -15.60 -4.86 14.17
C ALA A 178 -16.97 -5.56 14.15
N ALA A 179 -17.50 -5.90 12.97
CA ALA A 179 -18.75 -6.62 12.83
C ALA A 179 -18.66 -8.04 13.41
N ASN A 180 -17.60 -8.77 13.11
CA ASN A 180 -17.39 -10.12 13.65
C ASN A 180 -17.33 -10.12 15.17
N LEU A 181 -16.56 -9.22 15.79
CA LEU A 181 -16.45 -9.12 17.24
C LEU A 181 -17.79 -8.73 17.87
N TYR A 182 -18.54 -7.85 17.25
CA TYR A 182 -19.87 -7.47 17.76
C TYR A 182 -20.84 -8.65 17.78
N TYR A 183 -20.96 -9.40 16.68
CA TYR A 183 -21.84 -10.58 16.65
C TYR A 183 -21.33 -11.72 17.52
N GLN A 184 -20.02 -11.87 17.67
CA GLN A 184 -19.43 -12.84 18.61
C GLN A 184 -19.80 -12.49 20.06
N LEU A 185 -19.76 -11.21 20.43
CA LEU A 185 -20.18 -10.77 21.76
C LEU A 185 -21.66 -11.07 22.00
N ILE A 186 -22.55 -10.76 21.04
CA ILE A 186 -23.97 -11.09 21.14
C ILE A 186 -24.18 -12.60 21.33
N SER A 187 -23.44 -13.42 20.59
CA SER A 187 -23.51 -14.89 20.71
C SER A 187 -23.09 -15.36 22.11
N LEU A 188 -22.01 -14.80 22.66
CA LEU A 188 -21.54 -15.12 24.01
C LEU A 188 -22.53 -14.68 25.09
N ASP A 189 -23.15 -13.51 24.93
CA ASP A 189 -24.19 -13.03 25.84
C ASP A 189 -25.40 -13.98 25.83
N LYS A 190 -25.80 -14.47 24.66
CA LYS A 190 -26.88 -15.47 24.55
C LYS A 190 -26.52 -16.81 25.14
N GLN A 191 -25.29 -17.28 24.93
CA GLN A 191 -24.79 -18.51 25.59
C GLN A 191 -24.80 -18.38 27.10
N LEU A 192 -24.37 -17.23 27.65
CA LEU A 192 -24.40 -16.96 29.07
C LEU A 192 -25.84 -16.97 29.61
N GLU A 193 -26.80 -16.36 28.93
CA GLU A 193 -28.20 -16.37 29.31
C GLU A 193 -28.78 -17.80 29.36
N ILE A 194 -28.54 -18.59 28.31
CA ILE A 194 -28.98 -20.00 28.23
C ILE A 194 -28.33 -20.82 29.34
N THR A 195 -27.04 -20.61 29.59
CA THR A 195 -26.34 -21.34 30.67
C THR A 195 -26.93 -21.02 32.04
N LYS A 196 -27.23 -19.75 32.32
CA LYS A 196 -27.90 -19.37 33.59
C LYS A 196 -29.27 -20.00 33.74
N GLN A 197 -30.09 -20.00 32.67
CA GLN A 197 -31.39 -20.67 32.68
C GLN A 197 -31.26 -22.19 32.90
N THR A 198 -30.25 -22.82 32.29
CA THR A 198 -29.96 -24.24 32.44
C THR A 198 -29.59 -24.58 33.89
N VAL A 199 -28.75 -23.74 34.53
CA VAL A 199 -28.39 -23.91 35.94
C VAL A 199 -29.62 -23.85 36.84
N GLU A 200 -30.52 -22.89 36.61
CA GLU A 200 -31.75 -22.79 37.43
C GLU A 200 -32.71 -24.00 37.22
N LEU A 201 -32.80 -24.50 35.98
CA LEU A 201 -33.56 -25.72 35.69
C LEU A 201 -32.95 -26.93 36.40
N ARG A 202 -31.63 -27.08 36.39
CA ARG A 202 -30.93 -28.20 37.06
C ARG A 202 -31.05 -28.17 38.56
N LYS A 203 -31.09 -26.96 39.16
CA LYS A 203 -31.38 -26.85 40.62
C LYS A 203 -32.78 -27.39 40.94
N LYS A 204 -33.79 -27.02 40.14
CA LYS A 204 -35.14 -27.56 40.29
C LYS A 204 -35.22 -29.07 40.09
N ASP A 205 -34.47 -29.61 39.14
CA ASP A 205 -34.37 -31.04 38.92
C ASP A 205 -33.83 -31.75 40.21
N VAL A 206 -32.76 -31.22 40.80
CA VAL A 206 -32.19 -31.73 42.05
C VAL A 206 -33.21 -31.68 43.19
N GLU A 207 -33.86 -30.53 43.43
CA GLU A 207 -34.91 -30.38 44.43
C GLU A 207 -36.05 -31.39 44.22
N THR A 208 -36.44 -31.65 42.96
CA THR A 208 -37.48 -32.63 42.63
C THR A 208 -37.04 -34.06 42.95
N VAL A 209 -35.80 -34.42 42.61
CA VAL A 209 -35.22 -35.72 42.88
C VAL A 209 -35.08 -35.94 44.40
N GLU A 210 -34.62 -34.94 45.12
CA GLU A 210 -34.53 -34.98 46.61
C GLU A 210 -35.92 -35.22 47.24
N ALA A 211 -36.95 -34.50 46.81
CA ALA A 211 -38.30 -34.68 47.30
C ALA A 211 -38.88 -36.07 46.96
N LEU A 212 -38.53 -36.64 45.80
CA LEU A 212 -38.92 -37.99 45.41
C LEU A 212 -38.20 -39.08 46.22
N MET A 213 -36.94 -38.83 46.59
CA MET A 213 -36.18 -39.71 47.52
C MET A 213 -36.76 -39.68 48.91
N ASP A 214 -37.07 -38.51 49.47
CA ASP A 214 -37.69 -38.34 50.77
C ASP A 214 -39.06 -38.99 50.83
N ALA A 215 -39.82 -38.97 49.73
CA ALA A 215 -41.10 -39.65 49.61
C ALA A 215 -40.97 -41.18 49.36
N ALA A 216 -39.77 -41.75 49.37
CA ALA A 216 -39.44 -43.18 49.13
C ALA A 216 -39.89 -43.71 47.73
N TYR A 217 -40.06 -42.82 46.72
CA TYR A 217 -40.33 -43.24 45.35
C TYR A 217 -39.08 -43.61 44.56
N LEU A 218 -37.88 -43.18 45.02
CA LEU A 218 -36.59 -43.48 44.43
C LEU A 218 -35.61 -43.97 45.50
N THR A 219 -34.80 -44.95 45.16
CA THR A 219 -33.65 -45.39 45.98
C THR A 219 -32.39 -44.66 45.52
N GLY A 220 -31.53 -44.26 46.44
CA GLY A 220 -30.27 -43.58 46.20
C GLY A 220 -29.24 -44.37 45.40
#